data_3b241bebceafe78fe385ff696c9e07c6
#
_entry.id   3b241bebceafe78fe385ff696c9e07c6
#
_cell.length_a   1.000
_cell.length_b   1.000
_cell.length_c   1.000
_cell.angle_alpha   90.00
_cell.angle_beta   90.00
_cell.angle_gamma   90.00
#
_symmetry.space_group_name_H-M   'P 1'
#
loop_
_entity.id
_entity.type
_entity.pdbx_description
1 polymer ?
#
loop_
_entity_poly.entity_id
_entity_poly.type
_entity_poly.pdbx_seq_one_letter_code
_entity_poly.pdbx_strand_id
1 'polypeptide(L)'
;MGLLDFFSWFNKKKTLNLSEYIGKLATEACFKDLAIQACVNLIANTVSRSEFKTFEKGVETKKDNYYLFNVEPNPNKSASKFWRQVIHHLVFDNECLVIQQGNYFYVADSFHVDKYAFKDYIYRDVVIDDFQLSRTFFESEVFHFELHNDKVRTVIEGLYQSYAKLIAAAQKHYCKKNSRRGKLIVPTNYPQTEKAQQELENLLNVRFKRFFEAEGDAIIPITNGLEYDELENKENSNKGSTEGRDVRAFIDDVFDFVAIAFQVPPQLLKGNVADTDKAVSNFLTFCINPLAELLTDEINRKMYGKQMFLERTYMKLDTSHIRAVDIKDVAGSLDILLRIGAYSVDDCLKYLGMEPLETEWSKARWMTKNYEPITTRYEGGEN
;
A
#
# COMPACT_ATOMS: atom_id res chain seq x y z
N MET A 1 22.70 -0.04 -3.07
CA MET A 1 21.91 -1.21 -2.65
C MET A 1 20.54 -1.03 -3.25
N GLY A 2 20.21 -1.87 -4.21
CA GLY A 2 18.95 -1.77 -4.92
C GLY A 2 17.81 -2.36 -4.11
N LEU A 3 16.60 -1.96 -4.43
CA LEU A 3 15.34 -2.40 -3.81
C LEU A 3 15.17 -3.92 -3.84
N LEU A 4 15.78 -4.61 -4.83
CA LEU A 4 15.83 -6.07 -4.96
C LEU A 4 16.57 -6.75 -3.79
N ASP A 5 17.56 -6.07 -3.18
CA ASP A 5 18.26 -6.61 -2.01
C ASP A 5 17.38 -6.60 -0.75
N PHE A 6 16.40 -5.69 -0.67
CA PHE A 6 15.44 -5.64 0.43
C PHE A 6 14.43 -6.81 0.37
N PHE A 7 13.97 -7.18 -0.83
CA PHE A 7 13.06 -8.33 -1.00
C PHE A 7 13.75 -9.68 -0.76
N SER A 8 15.00 -9.84 -1.18
CA SER A 8 15.78 -11.05 -0.88
C SER A 8 16.01 -11.22 0.62
N TRP A 9 15.99 -10.13 1.37
CA TRP A 9 16.15 -10.12 2.82
C TRP A 9 14.89 -10.58 3.57
N PHE A 10 13.68 -10.24 3.09
CA PHE A 10 12.42 -10.70 3.68
C PHE A 10 12.21 -12.21 3.53
N ASN A 11 12.77 -12.82 2.48
CA ASN A 11 12.66 -14.26 2.23
C ASN A 11 13.67 -15.12 3.01
N LYS A 12 14.72 -14.53 3.59
CA LYS A 12 15.63 -15.25 4.48
C LYS A 12 15.18 -15.04 5.92
N LYS A 13 14.64 -16.10 6.55
CA LYS A 13 14.41 -16.21 7.99
C LYS A 13 15.72 -15.99 8.77
N LYS A 14 16.18 -14.75 8.87
CA LYS A 14 17.19 -14.34 9.84
C LYS A 14 16.47 -13.67 11.01
N THR A 15 16.60 -14.23 12.19
CA THR A 15 16.28 -13.55 13.45
C THR A 15 17.06 -12.25 13.50
N LEU A 16 16.39 -11.13 13.29
CA LEU A 16 16.96 -9.79 13.36
C LEU A 16 17.15 -9.41 14.82
N ASN A 17 18.37 -9.04 15.16
CA ASN A 17 18.62 -8.33 16.41
C ASN A 17 17.92 -6.97 16.34
N LEU A 18 16.91 -6.76 17.20
CA LEU A 18 16.08 -5.55 17.23
C LEU A 18 16.93 -4.27 17.39
N SER A 19 18.04 -4.34 18.15
CA SER A 19 18.97 -3.22 18.32
C SER A 19 19.76 -2.87 17.05
N GLU A 20 20.14 -3.87 16.26
CA GLU A 20 20.79 -3.67 14.97
C GLU A 20 19.81 -3.17 13.91
N TYR A 21 18.54 -3.58 14.02
CA TYR A 21 17.44 -3.12 13.20
C TYR A 21 17.09 -1.65 13.51
N ILE A 22 16.97 -1.29 14.78
CA ILE A 22 16.74 0.10 15.21
C ILE A 22 17.91 1.00 14.80
N GLY A 23 19.14 0.53 14.88
CA GLY A 23 20.32 1.26 14.40
C GLY A 23 20.33 1.46 12.87
N LYS A 24 19.80 0.52 12.10
CA LYS A 24 19.63 0.63 10.64
C LYS A 24 18.35 1.38 10.24
N LEU A 25 17.31 1.40 11.08
CA LEU A 25 16.12 2.26 10.93
C LEU A 25 16.46 3.75 11.02
N ALA A 26 17.56 4.09 11.65
CA ALA A 26 18.13 5.44 11.65
C ALA A 26 18.77 5.82 10.29
N THR A 27 18.89 4.87 9.35
CA THR A 27 19.37 5.14 8.00
C THR A 27 18.18 5.45 7.08
N GLU A 28 18.35 6.49 6.34
CA GLU A 28 17.44 7.32 5.55
C GLU A 28 16.44 6.59 4.62
N ALA A 29 16.63 5.35 4.22
CA ALA A 29 15.79 4.67 3.23
C ALA A 29 14.51 4.04 3.80
N CYS A 30 14.48 3.70 5.08
CA CYS A 30 13.49 2.78 5.64
C CYS A 30 12.05 3.34 5.70
N PHE A 31 11.88 4.61 6.05
CA PHE A 31 10.53 5.18 6.19
C PHE A 31 9.84 5.39 4.85
N LYS A 32 10.61 5.78 3.82
CA LYS A 32 10.09 5.90 2.44
C LYS A 32 9.63 4.55 1.92
N ASP A 33 10.49 3.54 2.03
CA ASP A 33 10.20 2.21 1.54
C ASP A 33 9.03 1.59 2.29
N LEU A 34 8.93 1.83 3.60
CA LEU A 34 7.78 1.42 4.41
C LEU A 34 6.48 2.10 3.94
N ALA A 35 6.51 3.41 3.68
CA ALA A 35 5.34 4.14 3.20
C ALA A 35 4.89 3.66 1.81
N ILE A 36 5.84 3.46 0.88
CA ILE A 36 5.57 2.92 -0.46
C ILE A 36 4.95 1.52 -0.34
N GLN A 37 5.58 0.62 0.43
CA GLN A 37 5.08 -0.74 0.64
C GLN A 37 3.69 -0.77 1.29
N ALA A 38 3.45 0.12 2.25
CA ALA A 38 2.13 0.24 2.88
C ALA A 38 1.06 0.64 1.87
N CYS A 39 1.33 1.63 1.00
CA CYS A 39 0.42 2.04 -0.07
C CYS A 39 0.17 0.91 -1.07
N VAL A 40 1.24 0.30 -1.60
CA VAL A 40 1.15 -0.80 -2.58
C VAL A 40 0.37 -1.98 -2.01
N ASN A 41 0.66 -2.37 -0.76
CA ASN A 41 -0.05 -3.46 -0.10
C ASN A 41 -1.54 -3.13 0.13
N LEU A 42 -1.86 -1.90 0.51
CA LEU A 42 -3.25 -1.49 0.71
C LEU A 42 -4.03 -1.57 -0.61
N ILE A 43 -3.46 -1.05 -1.70
CA ILE A 43 -4.06 -1.11 -3.04
C ILE A 43 -4.21 -2.56 -3.49
N ALA A 44 -3.14 -3.36 -3.41
CA ALA A 44 -3.15 -4.76 -3.85
C ALA A 44 -4.12 -5.63 -3.06
N ASN A 45 -4.17 -5.45 -1.73
CA ASN A 45 -5.14 -6.15 -0.87
C ASN A 45 -6.57 -5.76 -1.20
N THR A 46 -6.81 -4.49 -1.53
CA THR A 46 -8.14 -3.98 -1.84
C THR A 46 -8.62 -4.51 -3.19
N VAL A 47 -7.82 -4.39 -4.25
CA VAL A 47 -8.17 -4.91 -5.58
C VAL A 47 -8.32 -6.44 -5.56
N SER A 48 -7.50 -7.17 -4.82
CA SER A 48 -7.60 -8.64 -4.73
C SER A 48 -8.90 -9.15 -4.07
N ARG A 49 -9.70 -8.27 -3.46
CA ARG A 49 -11.02 -8.57 -2.90
C ARG A 49 -12.17 -8.29 -3.88
N SER A 50 -11.87 -7.67 -5.03
CA SER A 50 -12.86 -7.41 -6.08
C SER A 50 -13.23 -8.70 -6.81
N GLU A 51 -14.44 -8.75 -7.37
CA GLU A 51 -14.93 -9.90 -8.12
C GLU A 51 -14.95 -9.59 -9.63
N PHE A 52 -14.38 -10.47 -10.43
CA PHE A 52 -14.49 -10.42 -11.88
C PHE A 52 -15.82 -11.00 -12.31
N LYS A 53 -16.80 -10.15 -12.59
CA LYS A 53 -18.09 -10.55 -13.14
C LYS A 53 -18.01 -10.76 -14.64
N THR A 54 -18.48 -11.90 -15.10
CA THR A 54 -18.52 -12.28 -16.51
C THR A 54 -19.92 -12.20 -17.04
N PHE A 55 -20.08 -11.59 -18.21
CA PHE A 55 -21.37 -11.40 -18.88
C PHE A 55 -21.38 -12.06 -20.24
N GLU A 56 -22.43 -12.79 -20.56
CA GLU A 56 -22.72 -13.33 -21.89
C GLU A 56 -24.04 -12.76 -22.37
N LYS A 57 -24.02 -12.03 -23.48
CA LYS A 57 -25.20 -11.35 -24.05
C LYS A 57 -25.95 -10.50 -23.02
N GLY A 58 -25.22 -9.88 -22.12
CA GLY A 58 -25.76 -9.02 -21.08
C GLY A 58 -26.30 -9.75 -19.83
N VAL A 59 -26.17 -11.07 -19.76
CA VAL A 59 -26.54 -11.86 -18.58
C VAL A 59 -25.29 -12.28 -17.84
N GLU A 60 -25.25 -12.08 -16.52
CA GLU A 60 -24.15 -12.52 -15.67
C GLU A 60 -24.08 -14.06 -15.64
N THR A 61 -22.89 -14.61 -15.89
CA THR A 61 -22.64 -16.05 -15.94
C THR A 61 -21.40 -16.41 -15.16
N LYS A 62 -21.41 -17.59 -14.49
CA LYS A 62 -20.24 -18.10 -13.75
C LYS A 62 -19.76 -19.40 -14.42
N LYS A 63 -18.92 -19.24 -15.46
CA LYS A 63 -18.34 -20.34 -16.25
C LYS A 63 -16.81 -20.37 -16.10
N ASP A 64 -16.11 -21.00 -17.06
CA ASP A 64 -14.67 -21.20 -17.04
C ASP A 64 -13.87 -19.92 -16.82
N ASN A 65 -14.24 -18.83 -17.53
CA ASN A 65 -13.57 -17.55 -17.34
C ASN A 65 -13.79 -16.99 -15.92
N TYR A 66 -14.99 -17.16 -15.35
CA TYR A 66 -15.24 -16.74 -13.98
C TYR A 66 -14.33 -17.50 -13.00
N TYR A 67 -14.23 -18.83 -13.17
CA TYR A 67 -13.36 -19.66 -12.33
C TYR A 67 -11.88 -19.28 -12.46
N LEU A 68 -11.41 -19.09 -13.70
CA LEU A 68 -10.04 -18.70 -14.01
C LEU A 68 -9.64 -17.39 -13.36
N PHE A 69 -10.52 -16.37 -13.36
CA PHE A 69 -10.19 -15.07 -12.82
C PHE A 69 -10.42 -14.93 -11.31
N ASN A 70 -11.39 -15.67 -10.74
CA ASN A 70 -11.77 -15.50 -9.34
C ASN A 70 -11.28 -16.61 -8.41
N VAL A 71 -10.88 -17.77 -8.94
CA VAL A 71 -10.53 -18.94 -8.11
C VAL A 71 -9.09 -19.40 -8.38
N GLU A 72 -8.81 -19.85 -9.61
CA GLU A 72 -7.55 -20.51 -9.97
C GLU A 72 -6.97 -19.97 -11.29
N PRO A 73 -6.28 -18.82 -11.26
CA PRO A 73 -5.56 -18.30 -12.42
C PRO A 73 -4.45 -19.20 -12.92
N ASN A 74 -3.80 -19.93 -12.00
CA ASN A 74 -2.84 -20.99 -12.32
C ASN A 74 -2.77 -22.05 -11.19
N PRO A 75 -2.19 -23.23 -11.45
CA PRO A 75 -2.16 -24.33 -10.49
C PRO A 75 -1.42 -24.02 -9.17
N ASN A 76 -0.54 -23.01 -9.17
CA ASN A 76 0.32 -22.69 -8.04
C ASN A 76 -0.17 -21.49 -7.21
N LYS A 77 -1.11 -20.71 -7.76
CA LYS A 77 -1.55 -19.42 -7.15
C LYS A 77 -3.07 -19.30 -7.19
N SER A 78 -3.69 -19.10 -6.03
CA SER A 78 -5.09 -18.68 -5.97
C SER A 78 -5.28 -17.28 -6.57
N ALA A 79 -6.50 -16.94 -6.97
CA ALA A 79 -6.82 -15.64 -7.54
C ALA A 79 -6.36 -14.47 -6.66
N SER A 80 -6.58 -14.55 -5.35
CA SER A 80 -6.13 -13.51 -4.41
C SER A 80 -4.60 -13.32 -4.42
N LYS A 81 -3.81 -14.40 -4.49
CA LYS A 81 -2.34 -14.30 -4.58
C LYS A 81 -1.89 -13.76 -5.93
N PHE A 82 -2.54 -14.21 -6.99
CA PHE A 82 -2.23 -13.82 -8.36
C PHE A 82 -2.49 -12.33 -8.59
N TRP A 83 -3.69 -11.86 -8.29
CA TRP A 83 -4.04 -10.45 -8.49
C TRP A 83 -3.27 -9.52 -7.57
N ARG A 84 -2.95 -9.94 -6.35
CA ARG A 84 -2.05 -9.19 -5.48
C ARG A 84 -0.66 -9.01 -6.11
N GLN A 85 -0.12 -10.04 -6.76
CA GLN A 85 1.15 -9.94 -7.48
C GLN A 85 1.03 -9.01 -8.69
N VAL A 86 -0.02 -9.15 -9.51
CA VAL A 86 -0.28 -8.27 -10.67
C VAL A 86 -0.33 -6.80 -10.23
N ILE A 87 -1.12 -6.48 -9.21
CA ILE A 87 -1.26 -5.11 -8.72
C ILE A 87 0.03 -4.61 -8.09
N HIS A 88 0.75 -5.48 -7.40
CA HIS A 88 2.05 -5.11 -6.84
C HIS A 88 3.02 -4.65 -7.94
N HIS A 89 3.20 -5.43 -9.00
CA HIS A 89 4.03 -5.03 -10.13
C HIS A 89 3.49 -3.77 -10.82
N LEU A 90 2.19 -3.70 -11.08
CA LEU A 90 1.58 -2.56 -11.75
C LEU A 90 1.80 -1.24 -10.98
N VAL A 91 1.60 -1.25 -9.67
CA VAL A 91 1.70 -0.03 -8.84
C VAL A 91 3.15 0.28 -8.49
N PHE A 92 3.97 -0.74 -8.26
CA PHE A 92 5.36 -0.57 -7.83
C PHE A 92 6.32 -0.37 -9.00
N ASP A 93 6.20 -1.19 -10.06
CA ASP A 93 7.07 -1.16 -11.23
C ASP A 93 6.47 -0.32 -12.37
N ASN A 94 5.22 0.19 -12.19
CA ASN A 94 4.44 1.00 -13.15
C ASN A 94 3.93 0.22 -14.36
N GLU A 95 4.28 -1.04 -14.49
CA GLU A 95 3.81 -1.96 -15.51
C GLU A 95 3.77 -3.40 -14.99
N CYS A 96 2.93 -4.22 -15.59
CA CYS A 96 2.84 -5.64 -15.30
C CYS A 96 2.51 -6.41 -16.58
N LEU A 97 3.26 -7.46 -16.86
CA LEU A 97 2.99 -8.36 -17.97
C LEU A 97 2.42 -9.68 -17.44
N VAL A 98 1.29 -10.08 -18.01
CA VAL A 98 0.68 -11.39 -17.75
C VAL A 98 0.62 -12.14 -19.06
N ILE A 99 1.18 -13.35 -19.09
CA ILE A 99 1.11 -14.23 -20.25
C ILE A 99 0.10 -15.34 -20.01
N GLN A 100 -0.50 -15.82 -21.07
CA GLN A 100 -1.31 -17.03 -21.06
C GLN A 100 -0.50 -18.21 -21.61
N GLN A 101 -0.39 -19.27 -20.81
CA GLN A 101 0.22 -20.54 -21.21
C GLN A 101 -0.79 -21.67 -21.02
N GLY A 102 -1.28 -22.23 -22.12
CA GLY A 102 -2.42 -23.15 -22.05
C GLY A 102 -3.67 -22.45 -21.56
N ASN A 103 -4.28 -22.99 -20.51
CA ASN A 103 -5.49 -22.42 -19.89
C ASN A 103 -5.20 -21.55 -18.66
N TYR A 104 -3.94 -21.23 -18.38
CA TYR A 104 -3.53 -20.57 -17.15
C TYR A 104 -2.78 -19.27 -17.40
N PHE A 105 -2.82 -18.38 -16.42
CA PHE A 105 -2.13 -17.10 -16.44
C PHE A 105 -0.89 -17.10 -15.56
N TYR A 106 0.16 -16.44 -16.05
CA TYR A 106 1.43 -16.30 -15.34
C TYR A 106 1.88 -14.86 -15.37
N VAL A 107 2.28 -14.34 -14.23
CA VAL A 107 2.83 -12.98 -14.10
C VAL A 107 4.32 -13.05 -14.39
N ALA A 108 4.80 -12.18 -15.28
CA ALA A 108 6.23 -12.04 -15.55
C ALA A 108 6.91 -11.22 -14.44
N ASP A 109 8.05 -11.70 -13.96
CA ASP A 109 8.91 -10.95 -13.02
C ASP A 109 9.74 -9.90 -13.72
N SER A 110 10.12 -10.17 -14.98
CA SER A 110 10.80 -9.22 -15.87
C SER A 110 10.55 -9.56 -17.33
N PHE A 111 10.61 -8.56 -18.17
CA PHE A 111 10.46 -8.70 -19.63
C PHE A 111 11.10 -7.51 -20.33
N HIS A 112 11.31 -7.66 -21.63
CA HIS A 112 11.72 -6.59 -22.52
C HIS A 112 10.65 -6.36 -23.57
N VAL A 113 10.21 -5.11 -23.78
CA VAL A 113 9.20 -4.74 -24.78
C VAL A 113 9.81 -3.87 -25.88
N ASP A 114 9.66 -4.31 -27.13
CA ASP A 114 9.93 -3.49 -28.30
C ASP A 114 8.65 -2.77 -28.72
N LYS A 115 8.61 -1.47 -28.50
CA LYS A 115 7.45 -0.63 -28.83
C LYS A 115 7.57 -0.07 -30.24
N TYR A 116 6.54 -0.28 -31.07
CA TYR A 116 6.46 0.20 -32.45
C TYR A 116 5.25 1.12 -32.63
N ALA A 117 5.39 2.19 -33.40
CA ALA A 117 4.31 3.15 -33.61
C ALA A 117 3.12 2.58 -34.42
N PHE A 118 3.37 1.65 -35.35
CA PHE A 118 2.35 1.16 -36.30
C PHE A 118 2.32 -0.37 -36.44
N LYS A 119 2.94 -1.09 -35.53
CA LYS A 119 2.95 -2.55 -35.45
C LYS A 119 2.68 -3.00 -34.03
N ASP A 120 2.29 -4.26 -33.88
CA ASP A 120 2.14 -4.89 -32.58
C ASP A 120 3.48 -4.84 -31.80
N TYR A 121 3.38 -4.61 -30.50
CA TYR A 121 4.53 -4.69 -29.61
C TYR A 121 5.01 -6.13 -29.53
N ILE A 122 6.31 -6.28 -29.30
CA ILE A 122 6.95 -7.58 -29.17
C ILE A 122 7.58 -7.68 -27.79
N TYR A 123 7.28 -8.77 -27.08
CA TYR A 123 7.78 -9.04 -25.75
C TYR A 123 8.81 -10.19 -25.80
N ARG A 124 9.99 -9.92 -25.27
CA ARG A 124 11.13 -10.85 -25.24
C ARG A 124 11.69 -10.97 -23.84
N ASP A 125 12.54 -11.96 -23.63
CA ASP A 125 13.25 -12.19 -22.38
C ASP A 125 12.32 -12.24 -21.17
N VAL A 126 11.15 -12.84 -21.37
CA VAL A 126 10.14 -12.96 -20.30
C VAL A 126 10.62 -13.97 -19.27
N VAL A 127 10.71 -13.56 -18.02
CA VAL A 127 11.11 -14.39 -16.87
C VAL A 127 9.92 -14.58 -15.94
N ILE A 128 9.68 -15.82 -15.52
CA ILE A 128 8.61 -16.19 -14.57
C ILE A 128 9.21 -17.12 -13.52
N ASP A 129 9.13 -16.75 -12.24
CA ASP A 129 9.64 -17.55 -11.12
C ASP A 129 11.09 -18.07 -11.40
N ASP A 130 12.01 -17.19 -11.81
CA ASP A 130 13.42 -17.45 -12.23
C ASP A 130 13.58 -18.27 -13.52
N PHE A 131 12.52 -18.60 -14.23
CA PHE A 131 12.58 -19.32 -15.49
C PHE A 131 12.44 -18.37 -16.68
N GLN A 132 13.51 -18.24 -17.50
CA GLN A 132 13.49 -17.44 -18.71
C GLN A 132 12.85 -18.22 -19.87
N LEU A 133 11.82 -17.63 -20.47
CA LEU A 133 11.16 -18.17 -21.64
C LEU A 133 11.96 -17.81 -22.90
N SER A 134 12.25 -18.79 -23.74
CA SER A 134 12.91 -18.59 -25.04
C SER A 134 11.95 -18.09 -26.12
N ARG A 135 10.64 -18.11 -25.85
CA ARG A 135 9.59 -17.68 -26.78
C ARG A 135 9.42 -16.17 -26.74
N THR A 136 9.20 -15.59 -27.91
CA THR A 136 8.75 -14.20 -28.08
C THR A 136 7.22 -14.16 -28.11
N PHE A 137 6.62 -13.16 -27.48
CA PHE A 137 5.18 -12.95 -27.44
C PHE A 137 4.82 -11.69 -28.22
N PHE A 138 3.65 -11.73 -28.86
CA PHE A 138 3.06 -10.56 -29.51
C PHE A 138 2.05 -9.89 -28.59
N GLU A 139 1.74 -8.63 -28.89
CA GLU A 139 0.77 -7.83 -28.15
C GLU A 139 -0.59 -8.54 -27.94
N SER A 140 -1.05 -9.31 -28.93
CA SER A 140 -2.32 -10.05 -28.87
C SER A 140 -2.31 -11.28 -27.95
N GLU A 141 -1.13 -11.73 -27.50
CA GLU A 141 -0.97 -12.96 -26.69
C GLU A 141 -0.76 -12.70 -25.20
N VAL A 142 -0.69 -11.43 -24.81
CA VAL A 142 -0.36 -11.04 -23.44
C VAL A 142 -1.30 -9.96 -22.92
N PHE A 143 -1.45 -9.84 -21.60
CA PHE A 143 -2.00 -8.64 -20.99
C PHE A 143 -0.82 -7.79 -20.51
N HIS A 144 -0.68 -6.60 -21.08
CA HIS A 144 0.28 -5.61 -20.66
C HIS A 144 -0.42 -4.44 -19.99
N PHE A 145 -0.39 -4.41 -18.68
CA PHE A 145 -0.97 -3.35 -17.88
C PHE A 145 0.09 -2.27 -17.66
N GLU A 146 -0.17 -1.04 -18.05
CA GLU A 146 0.73 0.12 -17.88
C GLU A 146 -0.01 1.23 -17.13
N LEU A 147 0.61 1.76 -16.08
CA LEU A 147 0.02 2.83 -15.27
C LEU A 147 0.37 4.23 -15.77
N HIS A 148 1.40 4.35 -16.62
CA HIS A 148 1.92 5.62 -17.17
C HIS A 148 2.25 6.69 -16.11
N ASN A 149 2.78 6.26 -14.97
CA ASN A 149 3.09 7.12 -13.82
C ASN A 149 4.58 7.19 -13.48
N ASP A 150 5.44 7.17 -14.49
CA ASP A 150 6.91 7.05 -14.37
C ASP A 150 7.55 8.14 -13.50
N LYS A 151 6.95 9.33 -13.46
CA LYS A 151 7.54 10.48 -12.76
C LYS A 151 7.26 10.49 -11.27
N VAL A 152 6.22 9.80 -10.80
CA VAL A 152 5.83 9.80 -9.38
C VAL A 152 6.95 9.27 -8.50
N ARG A 153 7.56 8.17 -8.89
CA ARG A 153 8.68 7.57 -8.15
C ARG A 153 9.88 8.52 -8.05
N THR A 154 10.24 9.17 -9.14
CA THR A 154 11.33 10.17 -9.16
C THR A 154 11.03 11.37 -8.28
N VAL A 155 9.77 11.84 -8.28
CA VAL A 155 9.33 12.94 -7.41
C VAL A 155 9.38 12.54 -5.94
N ILE A 156 8.88 11.35 -5.60
CA ILE A 156 8.95 10.80 -4.23
C ILE A 156 10.41 10.70 -3.77
N GLU A 157 11.31 10.22 -4.62
CA GLU A 157 12.73 10.13 -4.30
C GLU A 157 13.37 11.50 -4.04
N GLY A 158 13.06 12.49 -4.86
CA GLY A 158 13.56 13.87 -4.70
C GLY A 158 13.04 14.55 -3.42
N LEU A 159 11.75 14.43 -3.14
CA LEU A 159 11.13 14.94 -1.91
C LEU A 159 11.74 14.25 -0.68
N TYR A 160 11.85 12.94 -0.73
CA TYR A 160 12.41 12.17 0.38
C TYR A 160 13.85 12.54 0.71
N GLN A 161 14.71 12.72 -0.29
CA GLN A 161 16.10 13.13 -0.07
C GLN A 161 16.22 14.45 0.70
N SER A 162 15.28 15.38 0.48
CA SER A 162 15.22 16.63 1.22
C SER A 162 14.79 16.42 2.67
N TYR A 163 13.76 15.61 2.91
CA TYR A 163 13.25 15.32 4.25
C TYR A 163 14.18 14.41 5.06
N ALA A 164 14.85 13.45 4.43
CA ALA A 164 15.82 12.57 5.09
C ALA A 164 16.93 13.34 5.78
N LYS A 165 17.45 14.39 5.15
CA LYS A 165 18.46 15.27 5.75
C LYS A 165 17.92 16.02 6.97
N LEU A 166 16.67 16.48 6.91
CA LEU A 166 16.01 17.16 8.04
C LEU A 166 15.77 16.18 9.21
N ILE A 167 15.28 14.98 8.92
CA ILE A 167 15.07 13.92 9.92
C ILE A 167 16.39 13.55 10.60
N ALA A 168 17.45 13.31 9.83
CA ALA A 168 18.77 12.99 10.35
C ALA A 168 19.33 14.11 11.22
N ALA A 169 19.17 15.38 10.79
CA ALA A 169 19.58 16.54 11.58
C ALA A 169 18.80 16.66 12.89
N ALA A 170 17.47 16.47 12.85
CA ALA A 170 16.61 16.52 14.02
C ALA A 170 16.93 15.38 15.01
N GLN A 171 17.12 14.15 14.52
CA GLN A 171 17.55 13.01 15.34
C GLN A 171 18.90 13.28 16.01
N LYS A 172 19.88 13.77 15.25
CA LYS A 172 21.21 14.11 15.78
C LYS A 172 21.11 15.20 16.86
N HIS A 173 20.27 16.20 16.64
CA HIS A 173 20.01 17.26 17.62
C HIS A 173 19.35 16.70 18.88
N TYR A 174 18.33 15.85 18.74
CA TYR A 174 17.66 15.18 19.85
C TYR A 174 18.62 14.31 20.67
N CYS A 175 19.41 13.45 20.02
CA CYS A 175 20.41 12.64 20.70
C CYS A 175 21.46 13.49 21.41
N LYS A 176 21.92 14.60 20.77
CA LYS A 176 22.88 15.51 21.35
C LYS A 176 22.34 16.25 22.57
N LYS A 177 21.06 16.61 22.57
CA LYS A 177 20.39 17.30 23.66
C LYS A 177 20.10 16.39 24.84
N ASN A 178 19.73 15.14 24.57
CA ASN A 178 19.44 14.12 25.59
C ASN A 178 20.70 13.40 26.08
N SER A 179 21.89 13.68 25.49
CA SER A 179 23.12 13.13 25.99
C SER A 179 23.54 13.83 27.30
N ARG A 180 23.88 13.05 28.31
CA ARG A 180 24.46 13.57 29.56
C ARG A 180 25.79 14.24 29.27
N ARG A 181 25.97 15.44 29.75
CA ARG A 181 27.21 16.22 29.61
C ARG A 181 27.65 16.67 30.97
N GLY A 182 28.93 16.54 31.25
CA GLY A 182 29.51 16.99 32.47
C GLY A 182 30.85 17.69 32.26
N LYS A 183 31.25 18.44 33.22
CA LYS A 183 32.61 18.99 33.34
C LYS A 183 33.37 18.14 34.32
N LEU A 184 34.61 17.73 33.95
CA LEU A 184 35.57 17.23 34.87
C LEU A 184 36.49 18.39 35.24
N ILE A 185 36.47 18.78 36.50
CA ILE A 185 37.32 19.84 37.05
C ILE A 185 38.60 19.20 37.49
N VAL A 186 39.72 19.60 36.87
CA VAL A 186 41.06 19.16 37.22
C VAL A 186 41.71 20.28 38.04
N PRO A 187 42.09 20.04 39.32
CA PRO A 187 42.67 21.07 40.15
C PRO A 187 44.07 21.43 39.67
N THR A 188 44.52 22.66 39.96
CA THR A 188 45.84 23.19 39.52
C THR A 188 47.01 22.43 40.10
N ASN A 189 46.83 21.76 41.24
CA ASN A 189 47.85 20.94 41.90
C ASN A 189 47.82 19.47 41.48
N TYR A 190 47.09 19.13 40.38
CA TYR A 190 47.05 17.77 39.87
C TYR A 190 48.44 17.31 39.42
N PRO A 191 48.90 16.10 39.83
CA PRO A 191 50.23 15.63 39.52
C PRO A 191 50.51 15.55 38.02
N GLN A 192 51.59 16.14 37.55
CA GLN A 192 52.02 16.14 36.14
C GLN A 192 52.92 14.93 35.81
N THR A 193 52.74 13.80 36.49
CA THR A 193 53.43 12.56 36.19
C THR A 193 52.80 11.75 35.11
N GLU A 194 53.59 10.98 34.34
CA GLU A 194 53.03 10.11 33.28
C GLU A 194 51.96 9.16 33.79
N LYS A 195 52.12 8.63 35.02
CA LYS A 195 51.11 7.78 35.66
C LYS A 195 49.78 8.52 35.89
N ALA A 196 49.85 9.76 36.36
CA ALA A 196 48.65 10.56 36.62
C ALA A 196 47.92 10.93 35.31
N GLN A 197 48.66 11.18 34.25
CA GLN A 197 48.10 11.43 32.92
C GLN A 197 47.40 10.17 32.34
N GLN A 198 48.06 9.00 32.47
CA GLN A 198 47.44 7.72 32.05
C GLN A 198 46.20 7.37 32.87
N GLU A 199 46.19 7.68 34.18
CA GLU A 199 44.99 7.49 35.02
C GLU A 199 43.84 8.42 34.58
N LEU A 200 44.14 9.68 34.24
CA LEU A 200 43.15 10.63 33.74
C LEU A 200 42.58 10.20 32.38
N GLU A 201 43.41 9.73 31.45
CA GLU A 201 42.99 9.18 30.18
C GLU A 201 42.14 7.92 30.36
N ASN A 202 42.51 7.03 31.26
CA ASN A 202 41.75 5.84 31.59
C ASN A 202 40.39 6.21 32.21
N LEU A 203 40.36 7.21 33.09
CA LEU A 203 39.11 7.72 33.67
C LEU A 203 38.19 8.23 32.58
N LEU A 204 38.67 9.07 31.66
CA LEU A 204 37.87 9.68 30.58
C LEU A 204 37.41 8.65 29.55
N ASN A 205 38.33 7.82 29.03
CA ASN A 205 38.06 7.00 27.87
C ASN A 205 37.46 5.63 28.20
N VAL A 206 37.66 5.13 29.44
CA VAL A 206 37.20 3.81 29.84
C VAL A 206 36.14 3.87 30.95
N ARG A 207 36.44 4.53 32.08
CA ARG A 207 35.55 4.49 33.24
C ARG A 207 34.30 5.34 33.05
N PHE A 208 34.42 6.59 32.57
CA PHE A 208 33.27 7.43 32.25
C PHE A 208 32.43 6.84 31.14
N LYS A 209 33.08 6.26 30.11
CA LYS A 209 32.33 5.60 29.03
C LYS A 209 31.48 4.44 29.56
N ARG A 210 32.06 3.55 30.36
CA ARG A 210 31.32 2.45 31.00
C ARG A 210 30.22 2.93 31.95
N PHE A 211 30.49 4.01 32.69
CA PHE A 211 29.51 4.61 33.59
C PHE A 211 28.27 5.13 32.85
N PHE A 212 28.47 5.81 31.70
CA PHE A 212 27.37 6.35 30.91
C PHE A 212 26.67 5.31 30.02
N GLU A 213 27.33 4.19 29.71
CA GLU A 213 26.79 3.07 28.95
C GLU A 213 26.07 2.03 29.84
N ALA A 214 26.18 2.14 31.17
CA ALA A 214 25.54 1.20 32.09
C ALA A 214 24.02 1.28 32.04
N GLU A 215 23.35 0.13 31.88
CA GLU A 215 21.89 0.02 31.84
C GLU A 215 21.24 0.07 33.25
N GLY A 216 22.03 0.13 34.31
CA GLY A 216 21.57 0.17 35.70
C GLY A 216 22.36 1.15 36.56
N ASP A 217 22.14 1.08 37.87
CA ASP A 217 22.85 1.92 38.81
C ASP A 217 24.36 1.68 38.73
N ALA A 218 25.13 2.74 38.45
CA ALA A 218 26.57 2.68 38.30
C ALA A 218 27.22 3.70 39.21
N ILE A 219 28.38 3.33 39.80
CA ILE A 219 29.20 4.20 40.64
C ILE A 219 30.58 4.32 40.00
N ILE A 220 31.04 5.53 39.89
CA ILE A 220 32.42 5.83 39.41
C ILE A 220 33.22 6.45 40.56
N PRO A 221 34.31 5.81 40.98
CA PRO A 221 35.22 6.42 41.96
C PRO A 221 36.06 7.51 41.28
N ILE A 222 36.04 8.71 41.86
CA ILE A 222 36.84 9.85 41.44
C ILE A 222 37.87 10.11 42.55
N THR A 223 39.12 10.19 42.19
CA THR A 223 40.24 10.34 43.11
C THR A 223 41.08 11.58 42.78
N ASN A 224 42.06 11.92 43.65
CA ASN A 224 43.05 12.99 43.42
C ASN A 224 42.46 14.41 43.30
N GLY A 225 41.39 14.72 43.99
CA GLY A 225 40.78 16.05 43.99
C GLY A 225 40.09 16.43 42.67
N LEU A 226 39.85 15.44 41.80
CA LEU A 226 39.03 15.63 40.62
C LEU A 226 37.55 15.76 41.05
N GLU A 227 36.83 16.70 40.46
CA GLU A 227 35.40 16.88 40.69
C GLU A 227 34.66 16.74 39.37
N TYR A 228 33.57 15.97 39.39
CA TYR A 228 32.67 15.84 38.25
C TYR A 228 31.37 16.60 38.53
N ASP A 229 31.09 17.57 37.70
CA ASP A 229 29.86 18.34 37.75
C ASP A 229 29.02 18.07 36.51
N GLU A 230 27.82 17.52 36.70
CA GLU A 230 26.88 17.29 35.61
C GLU A 230 26.27 18.63 35.19
N LEU A 231 26.49 18.99 33.93
CA LEU A 231 25.87 20.19 33.37
C LEU A 231 24.38 19.97 33.27
N GLU A 232 23.62 20.40 34.28
CA GLU A 232 22.17 20.46 34.19
C GLU A 232 21.78 21.38 33.03
N ASN A 233 21.13 20.82 32.03
CA ASN A 233 20.48 21.62 30.99
C ASN A 233 19.26 22.33 31.59
N LYS A 234 19.48 23.48 32.28
CA LYS A 234 18.42 24.31 32.90
C LYS A 234 17.31 24.79 31.94
N GLU A 235 17.49 24.59 30.64
CA GLU A 235 16.48 24.92 29.64
C GLU A 235 15.42 23.82 29.42
N ASN A 236 15.51 22.67 30.11
CA ASN A 236 14.83 21.45 29.70
C ASN A 236 13.55 21.08 30.44
N SER A 237 13.07 21.88 31.41
CA SER A 237 11.85 21.46 32.11
C SER A 237 10.56 21.55 31.32
N ASN A 238 10.52 22.27 30.17
CA ASN A 238 9.29 22.42 29.37
C ASN A 238 9.41 22.21 27.84
N LYS A 239 10.61 21.94 27.29
CA LYS A 239 10.81 21.80 25.80
C LYS A 239 11.12 20.39 25.30
N GLY A 240 11.34 19.42 26.17
CA GLY A 240 11.70 18.05 25.76
C GLY A 240 10.62 17.29 24.97
N SER A 241 9.36 17.74 25.04
CA SER A 241 8.27 17.13 24.29
C SER A 241 8.12 17.67 22.84
N THR A 242 8.70 18.83 22.53
CA THR A 242 8.52 19.49 21.22
C THR A 242 9.40 18.85 20.14
N GLU A 243 10.66 18.54 20.46
CA GLU A 243 11.62 18.01 19.47
C GLU A 243 11.34 16.57 19.05
N GLY A 244 10.85 15.73 19.98
CA GLY A 244 10.36 14.39 19.61
C GLY A 244 9.11 14.44 18.72
N ARG A 245 8.30 15.49 18.87
CA ARG A 245 7.16 15.76 17.99
C ARG A 245 7.61 16.20 16.60
N ASP A 246 8.68 16.99 16.49
CA ASP A 246 9.19 17.46 15.20
C ASP A 246 9.72 16.31 14.36
N VAL A 247 10.46 15.36 14.93
CA VAL A 247 10.91 14.14 14.22
C VAL A 247 9.72 13.32 13.74
N ARG A 248 8.70 13.16 14.59
CA ARG A 248 7.48 12.44 14.23
C ARG A 248 6.70 13.15 13.12
N ALA A 249 6.60 14.48 13.17
CA ALA A 249 5.95 15.27 12.14
C ALA A 249 6.63 15.10 10.78
N PHE A 250 7.97 15.11 10.72
CA PHE A 250 8.69 14.86 9.46
C PHE A 250 8.44 13.46 8.89
N ILE A 251 8.34 12.43 9.75
CA ILE A 251 8.02 11.08 9.32
C ILE A 251 6.57 11.03 8.80
N ASP A 252 5.65 11.66 9.52
CA ASP A 252 4.24 11.76 9.12
C ASP A 252 4.08 12.48 7.78
N ASP A 253 4.86 13.52 7.51
CA ASP A 253 4.89 14.22 6.23
C ASP A 253 5.36 13.30 5.09
N VAL A 254 6.37 12.45 5.31
CA VAL A 254 6.83 11.46 4.30
C VAL A 254 5.69 10.50 3.95
N PHE A 255 4.98 9.98 4.96
CA PHE A 255 3.83 9.11 4.71
C PHE A 255 2.72 9.83 3.93
N ASP A 256 2.43 11.08 4.26
CA ASP A 256 1.41 11.88 3.58
C ASP A 256 1.78 12.14 2.11
N PHE A 257 3.02 12.50 1.80
CA PHE A 257 3.47 12.70 0.42
C PHE A 257 3.43 11.41 -0.40
N VAL A 258 3.87 10.29 0.16
CA VAL A 258 3.81 9.01 -0.52
C VAL A 258 2.35 8.60 -0.74
N ALA A 259 1.49 8.76 0.27
CA ALA A 259 0.07 8.46 0.18
C ALA A 259 -0.61 9.27 -0.93
N ILE A 260 -0.36 10.59 -0.99
CA ILE A 260 -0.89 11.48 -2.03
C ILE A 260 -0.41 11.04 -3.41
N ALA A 261 0.86 10.68 -3.54
CA ALA A 261 1.44 10.26 -4.82
C ALA A 261 0.80 8.96 -5.37
N PHE A 262 0.39 8.06 -4.50
CA PHE A 262 -0.36 6.83 -4.85
C PHE A 262 -1.88 7.00 -4.77
N GLN A 263 -2.38 8.23 -4.57
CA GLN A 263 -3.81 8.53 -4.44
C GLN A 263 -4.51 7.75 -3.30
N VAL A 264 -3.74 7.41 -2.27
CA VAL A 264 -4.23 6.75 -1.07
C VAL A 264 -4.51 7.80 0.00
N PRO A 265 -5.71 7.85 0.59
CA PRO A 265 -5.97 8.75 1.71
C PRO A 265 -5.03 8.46 2.89
N PRO A 266 -4.27 9.46 3.39
CA PRO A 266 -3.30 9.25 4.48
C PRO A 266 -3.92 8.66 5.75
N GLN A 267 -5.21 8.95 6.01
CA GLN A 267 -5.94 8.43 7.16
C GLN A 267 -6.00 6.90 7.18
N LEU A 268 -6.10 6.26 6.00
CA LEU A 268 -6.14 4.80 5.87
C LEU A 268 -4.79 4.15 6.19
N LEU A 269 -3.67 4.84 5.92
CA LEU A 269 -2.34 4.36 6.25
C LEU A 269 -2.01 4.53 7.74
N LYS A 270 -2.45 5.65 8.32
CA LYS A 270 -2.16 6.01 9.72
C LYS A 270 -3.11 5.36 10.71
N GLY A 271 -4.17 4.68 10.24
CA GLY A 271 -5.18 4.04 11.10
C GLY A 271 -6.04 5.06 11.88
N ASN A 272 -6.22 6.27 11.37
CA ASN A 272 -7.07 7.27 12.01
C ASN A 272 -8.55 6.92 11.78
N VAL A 273 -9.30 6.76 12.87
CA VAL A 273 -10.68 6.26 12.85
C VAL A 273 -11.70 7.35 12.47
N ALA A 274 -11.31 8.63 12.52
CA ALA A 274 -12.20 9.72 12.16
C ALA A 274 -12.46 9.75 10.65
N ASP A 275 -13.73 9.84 10.24
CA ASP A 275 -14.18 9.93 8.86
C ASP A 275 -13.70 8.77 7.92
N THR A 276 -13.55 7.58 8.47
CA THR A 276 -13.07 6.39 7.73
C THR A 276 -13.92 6.08 6.51
N ASP A 277 -15.25 6.24 6.58
CA ASP A 277 -16.17 5.95 5.47
C ASP A 277 -15.94 6.87 4.27
N LYS A 278 -15.71 8.16 4.52
CA LYS A 278 -15.38 9.11 3.44
C LYS A 278 -14.00 8.82 2.85
N ALA A 279 -13.02 8.48 3.69
CA ALA A 279 -11.69 8.10 3.24
C ALA A 279 -11.74 6.84 2.36
N VAL A 280 -12.49 5.81 2.76
CA VAL A 280 -12.70 4.59 1.96
C VAL A 280 -13.42 4.92 0.66
N SER A 281 -14.47 5.74 0.68
CA SER A 281 -15.19 6.14 -0.52
C SER A 281 -14.28 6.88 -1.52
N ASN A 282 -13.46 7.82 -1.05
CA ASN A 282 -12.48 8.52 -1.86
C ASN A 282 -11.42 7.57 -2.43
N PHE A 283 -10.92 6.66 -1.60
CA PHE A 283 -9.96 5.64 -2.03
C PHE A 283 -10.50 4.75 -3.15
N LEU A 284 -11.74 4.27 -3.00
CA LEU A 284 -12.40 3.48 -4.04
C LEU A 284 -12.58 4.30 -5.33
N THR A 285 -13.06 5.53 -5.22
CA THR A 285 -13.40 6.36 -6.38
C THR A 285 -12.17 6.80 -7.17
N PHE A 286 -11.12 7.24 -6.48
CA PHE A 286 -9.98 7.90 -7.14
C PHE A 286 -8.75 7.00 -7.33
N CYS A 287 -8.64 5.91 -6.57
CA CYS A 287 -7.51 5.00 -6.67
C CYS A 287 -7.92 3.63 -7.23
N ILE A 288 -8.91 2.97 -6.63
CA ILE A 288 -9.23 1.57 -6.95
C ILE A 288 -10.04 1.42 -8.23
N ASN A 289 -11.09 2.25 -8.42
CA ASN A 289 -11.92 2.14 -9.62
C ASN A 289 -11.16 2.42 -10.93
N PRO A 290 -10.28 3.43 -11.02
CA PRO A 290 -9.45 3.62 -12.21
C PRO A 290 -8.53 2.43 -12.51
N LEU A 291 -7.97 1.79 -11.47
CA LEU A 291 -7.18 0.57 -11.64
C LEU A 291 -8.05 -0.61 -12.11
N ALA A 292 -9.25 -0.74 -11.57
CA ALA A 292 -10.21 -1.76 -11.98
C ALA A 292 -10.64 -1.59 -13.44
N GLU A 293 -10.85 -0.35 -13.89
CA GLU A 293 -11.15 -0.02 -15.28
C GLU A 293 -9.98 -0.35 -16.19
N LEU A 294 -8.76 0.04 -15.83
CA LEU A 294 -7.55 -0.27 -16.60
C LEU A 294 -7.38 -1.79 -16.81
N LEU A 295 -7.54 -2.58 -15.75
CA LEU A 295 -7.48 -4.04 -15.86
C LEU A 295 -8.59 -4.60 -16.76
N THR A 296 -9.82 -4.11 -16.55
CA THR A 296 -11.00 -4.56 -17.30
C THR A 296 -10.88 -4.24 -18.78
N ASP A 297 -10.42 -3.07 -19.14
CA ASP A 297 -10.27 -2.63 -20.52
C ASP A 297 -9.26 -3.49 -21.28
N GLU A 298 -8.10 -3.76 -20.68
CA GLU A 298 -7.09 -4.60 -21.31
C GLU A 298 -7.57 -6.05 -21.44
N ILE A 299 -8.24 -6.60 -20.44
CA ILE A 299 -8.81 -7.95 -20.49
C ILE A 299 -9.88 -8.03 -21.58
N ASN A 300 -10.81 -7.06 -21.64
CA ASN A 300 -11.86 -7.05 -22.65
C ASN A 300 -11.31 -6.89 -24.06
N ARG A 301 -10.31 -6.03 -24.24
CA ARG A 301 -9.63 -5.83 -25.51
C ARG A 301 -9.04 -7.13 -26.05
N LYS A 302 -8.42 -7.94 -25.21
CA LYS A 302 -7.65 -9.14 -25.59
C LYS A 302 -8.51 -10.40 -25.64
N MET A 303 -9.34 -10.65 -24.63
CA MET A 303 -10.08 -11.91 -24.55
C MET A 303 -11.40 -11.88 -25.32
N TYR A 304 -12.11 -10.77 -25.29
CA TYR A 304 -13.45 -10.69 -25.89
C TYR A 304 -13.41 -10.01 -27.26
N GLY A 305 -12.55 -9.01 -27.43
CA GLY A 305 -12.45 -8.26 -28.66
C GLY A 305 -13.73 -7.49 -29.03
N LYS A 306 -13.69 -6.80 -30.17
CA LYS A 306 -14.77 -5.88 -30.59
C LYS A 306 -16.13 -6.56 -30.75
N GLN A 307 -16.18 -7.73 -31.40
CA GLN A 307 -17.46 -8.37 -31.74
C GLN A 307 -18.18 -8.84 -30.48
N MET A 308 -17.54 -9.59 -29.63
CA MET A 308 -18.14 -10.11 -28.39
C MET A 308 -18.55 -8.98 -27.46
N PHE A 309 -17.71 -7.94 -27.34
CA PHE A 309 -18.02 -6.78 -26.51
C PHE A 309 -19.30 -6.05 -26.98
N LEU A 310 -19.49 -5.85 -28.30
CA LEU A 310 -20.70 -5.26 -28.86
C LEU A 310 -21.93 -6.13 -28.67
N GLU A 311 -21.77 -7.45 -28.60
CA GLU A 311 -22.83 -8.42 -28.26
C GLU A 311 -23.09 -8.52 -26.76
N ARG A 312 -22.55 -7.59 -25.94
CA ARG A 312 -22.63 -7.56 -24.48
C ARG A 312 -22.04 -8.80 -23.79
N THR A 313 -21.01 -9.38 -24.41
CA THR A 313 -20.20 -10.45 -23.81
C THR A 313 -18.85 -9.85 -23.41
N TYR A 314 -18.66 -9.66 -22.11
CA TYR A 314 -17.50 -8.95 -21.56
C TYR A 314 -17.28 -9.33 -20.09
N MET A 315 -16.20 -8.84 -19.53
CA MET A 315 -15.87 -8.94 -18.11
C MET A 315 -15.85 -7.56 -17.46
N LYS A 316 -16.22 -7.50 -16.19
CA LYS A 316 -16.14 -6.29 -15.38
C LYS A 316 -15.59 -6.62 -13.99
N LEU A 317 -14.61 -5.87 -13.53
CA LEU A 317 -14.13 -5.97 -12.15
C LEU A 317 -15.06 -5.16 -11.24
N ASP A 318 -15.76 -5.86 -10.36
CA ASP A 318 -16.71 -5.25 -9.42
C ASP A 318 -16.04 -4.97 -8.08
N THR A 319 -15.96 -3.70 -7.74
CA THR A 319 -15.37 -3.18 -6.49
C THR A 319 -16.41 -2.90 -5.41
N SER A 320 -17.69 -3.12 -5.68
CA SER A 320 -18.80 -2.74 -4.77
C SER A 320 -18.77 -3.48 -3.43
N HIS A 321 -18.27 -4.72 -3.42
CA HIS A 321 -18.18 -5.55 -2.21
C HIS A 321 -17.00 -5.22 -1.29
N ILE A 322 -16.13 -4.30 -1.67
CA ILE A 322 -14.98 -3.93 -0.86
C ILE A 322 -15.41 -3.16 0.38
N ARG A 323 -16.42 -2.31 0.24
CA ARG A 323 -17.00 -1.55 1.36
C ARG A 323 -17.85 -2.49 2.21
N ALA A 324 -17.56 -2.56 3.51
CA ALA A 324 -18.49 -3.19 4.45
C ALA A 324 -19.76 -2.34 4.50
N VAL A 325 -20.85 -2.91 4.06
CA VAL A 325 -22.17 -2.23 4.02
C VAL A 325 -22.86 -2.51 5.34
N ASP A 326 -23.12 -1.46 6.15
CA ASP A 326 -24.04 -1.61 7.27
C ASP A 326 -25.46 -1.74 6.72
N ILE A 327 -26.13 -2.85 7.06
CA ILE A 327 -27.49 -3.13 6.62
C ILE A 327 -28.45 -2.00 7.00
N LYS A 328 -28.19 -1.33 8.12
CA LYS A 328 -29.02 -0.20 8.60
C LYS A 328 -28.98 0.99 7.63
N ASP A 329 -27.79 1.26 7.04
CA ASP A 329 -27.60 2.41 6.15
C ASP A 329 -28.23 2.20 4.78
N VAL A 330 -28.32 0.96 4.33
CA VAL A 330 -28.81 0.64 2.97
C VAL A 330 -30.23 0.11 2.93
N ALA A 331 -30.79 -0.35 4.06
CA ALA A 331 -32.13 -0.93 4.10
C ALA A 331 -33.21 0.00 3.51
N GLY A 332 -33.15 1.29 3.81
CA GLY A 332 -34.08 2.28 3.24
C GLY A 332 -33.91 2.48 1.74
N SER A 333 -32.69 2.47 1.25
CA SER A 333 -32.39 2.62 -0.19
C SER A 333 -32.79 1.37 -0.95
N LEU A 334 -32.55 0.17 -0.42
CA LEU A 334 -32.97 -1.09 -1.03
C LEU A 334 -34.51 -1.21 -1.08
N ASP A 335 -35.21 -0.79 -0.04
CA ASP A 335 -36.67 -0.75 -0.03
C ASP A 335 -37.23 0.17 -1.13
N ILE A 336 -36.63 1.34 -1.35
CA ILE A 336 -37.02 2.24 -2.43
C ILE A 336 -36.75 1.59 -3.79
N LEU A 337 -35.59 0.99 -4.03
CA LEU A 337 -35.20 0.34 -5.27
C LEU A 337 -36.11 -0.85 -5.59
N LEU A 338 -36.50 -1.62 -4.57
CA LEU A 338 -37.45 -2.72 -4.69
C LEU A 338 -38.86 -2.20 -5.09
N ARG A 339 -39.32 -1.14 -4.40
CA ARG A 339 -40.68 -0.57 -4.64
C ARG A 339 -40.86 0.04 -6.02
N ILE A 340 -39.82 0.62 -6.61
CA ILE A 340 -39.86 1.19 -7.96
C ILE A 340 -39.62 0.12 -9.06
N GLY A 341 -39.39 -1.15 -8.68
CA GLY A 341 -39.10 -2.22 -9.63
C GLY A 341 -37.71 -2.17 -10.25
N ALA A 342 -36.82 -1.36 -9.72
CA ALA A 342 -35.42 -1.30 -10.18
C ALA A 342 -34.65 -2.56 -9.79
N TYR A 343 -34.90 -3.08 -8.58
CA TYR A 343 -34.27 -4.28 -8.03
C TYR A 343 -35.29 -5.38 -7.78
N SER A 344 -34.87 -6.62 -7.98
CA SER A 344 -35.56 -7.82 -7.49
C SER A 344 -35.10 -8.16 -6.07
N VAL A 345 -35.74 -9.13 -5.41
CA VAL A 345 -35.28 -9.64 -4.11
C VAL A 345 -33.88 -10.24 -4.24
N ASP A 346 -33.59 -10.97 -5.32
CA ASP A 346 -32.26 -11.54 -5.58
C ASP A 346 -31.20 -10.45 -5.79
N ASP A 347 -31.56 -9.32 -6.44
CA ASP A 347 -30.63 -8.20 -6.59
C ASP A 347 -30.29 -7.55 -5.23
N CYS A 348 -31.28 -7.45 -4.33
CA CYS A 348 -31.07 -6.97 -2.97
C CYS A 348 -30.16 -7.90 -2.17
N LEU A 349 -30.38 -9.22 -2.25
CA LEU A 349 -29.56 -10.22 -1.58
C LEU A 349 -28.11 -10.18 -2.09
N LYS A 350 -27.91 -10.12 -3.40
CA LYS A 350 -26.58 -9.96 -4.02
C LYS A 350 -25.89 -8.69 -3.54
N TYR A 351 -26.61 -7.57 -3.46
CA TYR A 351 -26.04 -6.31 -2.96
C TYR A 351 -25.58 -6.41 -1.51
N LEU A 352 -26.27 -7.18 -0.68
CA LEU A 352 -25.91 -7.46 0.71
C LEU A 352 -24.81 -8.53 0.86
N GLY A 353 -24.31 -9.10 -0.26
CA GLY A 353 -23.33 -10.18 -0.23
C GLY A 353 -23.91 -11.54 0.18
N MET A 354 -25.25 -11.68 0.13
CA MET A 354 -25.96 -12.94 0.39
C MET A 354 -26.21 -13.68 -0.92
N GLU A 355 -26.30 -15.01 -0.85
CA GLU A 355 -26.64 -15.81 -2.01
C GLU A 355 -28.09 -15.57 -2.44
N PRO A 356 -28.36 -15.39 -3.76
CA PRO A 356 -29.70 -15.23 -4.28
C PRO A 356 -30.51 -16.53 -4.11
N LEU A 357 -31.80 -16.41 -3.94
CA LEU A 357 -32.72 -17.56 -3.82
C LEU A 357 -32.98 -18.28 -5.15
N GLU A 358 -32.77 -17.58 -6.27
CA GLU A 358 -32.91 -18.06 -7.64
C GLU A 358 -34.31 -18.62 -8.01
N THR A 359 -35.32 -18.28 -7.23
CA THR A 359 -36.69 -18.67 -7.47
C THR A 359 -37.36 -17.71 -8.47
N GLU A 360 -38.46 -18.11 -9.11
CA GLU A 360 -39.19 -17.24 -10.04
C GLU A 360 -39.70 -15.97 -9.34
N TRP A 361 -40.22 -16.09 -8.11
CA TRP A 361 -40.74 -14.96 -7.37
C TRP A 361 -39.61 -14.00 -6.89
N SER A 362 -38.43 -14.51 -6.54
CA SER A 362 -37.31 -13.69 -6.08
C SER A 362 -36.63 -12.93 -7.22
N LYS A 363 -36.72 -13.45 -8.45
CA LYS A 363 -36.25 -12.79 -9.69
C LYS A 363 -37.27 -11.77 -10.23
N ALA A 364 -38.52 -11.89 -9.81
CA ALA A 364 -39.57 -10.98 -10.26
C ALA A 364 -39.32 -9.56 -9.70
N ARG A 365 -39.58 -8.56 -10.54
CA ARG A 365 -39.52 -7.16 -10.13
C ARG A 365 -40.89 -6.70 -9.70
N TRP A 366 -40.98 -6.12 -8.52
CA TRP A 366 -42.22 -5.67 -7.92
C TRP A 366 -42.29 -4.15 -7.95
N MET A 367 -43.45 -3.62 -8.31
CA MET A 367 -43.70 -2.18 -8.28
C MET A 367 -44.93 -1.89 -7.42
N THR A 368 -44.89 -0.84 -6.62
CA THR A 368 -46.03 -0.42 -5.83
C THR A 368 -47.12 0.14 -6.76
N LYS A 369 -48.39 -0.08 -6.42
CA LYS A 369 -49.54 0.45 -7.16
C LYS A 369 -49.64 1.98 -7.22
N ASN A 370 -48.75 2.67 -6.52
CA ASN A 370 -48.73 4.14 -6.44
C ASN A 370 -48.03 4.81 -7.64
N TYR A 371 -47.40 4.04 -8.55
CA TYR A 371 -46.76 4.54 -9.74
C TYR A 371 -47.54 4.14 -10.97
N GLU A 372 -48.12 5.14 -11.64
CA GLU A 372 -48.80 4.97 -12.93
C GLU A 372 -47.93 5.58 -14.03
N PRO A 373 -47.93 5.00 -15.26
CA PRO A 373 -47.27 5.62 -16.39
C PRO A 373 -47.86 7.02 -16.64
N ILE A 374 -46.97 8.00 -16.87
CA ILE A 374 -47.38 9.39 -17.15
C ILE A 374 -48.34 9.47 -18.33
N THR A 375 -48.23 8.56 -19.30
CA THR A 375 -49.12 8.43 -20.48
C THR A 375 -50.56 8.21 -20.10
N THR A 376 -50.88 7.47 -19.04
CA THR A 376 -52.24 7.20 -18.59
C THR A 376 -52.98 8.45 -18.05
N ARG A 377 -52.24 9.48 -17.61
CA ARG A 377 -52.80 10.76 -17.17
C ARG A 377 -53.16 11.71 -18.31
N TYR A 378 -52.56 11.56 -19.50
CA TYR A 378 -52.85 12.37 -20.66
C TYR A 378 -53.99 11.82 -21.49
N GLU A 379 -54.31 10.51 -21.42
CA GLU A 379 -55.44 9.87 -22.10
C GLU A 379 -56.75 9.97 -21.31
N GLY A 380 -56.72 10.32 -20.03
CA GLY A 380 -57.89 10.49 -19.14
C GLY A 380 -58.43 11.89 -19.02
N GLY A 381 -57.94 12.85 -19.80
CA GLY A 381 -58.33 14.27 -19.76
C GLY A 381 -59.43 14.70 -20.77
N GLU A 382 -60.02 13.78 -21.49
CA GLU A 382 -61.20 14.04 -22.32
C GLU A 382 -62.37 13.19 -21.84
N ASN A 383 -63.09 13.70 -20.79
CA ASN A 383 -64.53 13.48 -20.59
C ASN A 383 -65.03 14.57 -19.61
#